data_c9ab2c27fef4e8b9eddf5ba2c599cb31
#
_entry.id   c9ab2c27fef4e8b9eddf5ba2c599cb31
#
_cell.length_a   1.000
_cell.length_b   1.000
_cell.length_c   1.000
_cell.angle_alpha   90.00
_cell.angle_beta   90.00
_cell.angle_gamma   90.00
#
_symmetry.space_group_name_H-M   'P 1'
#
loop_
_entity.id
_entity.type
_entity.pdbx_description
1 polymer ?
#
loop_
_entity_poly.entity_id
_entity_poly.type
_entity_poly.pdbx_seq_one_letter_code
_entity_poly.pdbx_strand_id
1 'polypeptide(L)'
;MGDRLSLGMAADAFPVLGQCIHGVPLAYLDNAATTQVPLQVLAAMRRFEEHDRANIHRGVHTLSQRATHAFEQARATLKRFVGADTRHELVFTSGTTEALNLVAHGLSAPGDAPAVLQRGDEIVVSGLEHHANLIPWQAAARRSGASLRILRPDAQGRLHAHDLKTLLTPRTRVFAMTACANATGERPPFEALLALAAEAGALTVLDAAQVASHAVPELASLACDFMAFSGHKMHGPMGIGALVGRRAALERLVPLRLGGDMVEFVSDFEATFAALPSRLEGGTPNVGGAVGMAAAAGFIDEVGRRAID
;
A
#
# COMPACT_ATOMS: atom_id res chain seq x y z
N MET A 1 -16.63 -21.17 16.49
CA MET A 1 -16.44 -21.62 15.10
C MET A 1 -17.57 -20.99 14.31
N GLY A 2 -17.37 -19.76 13.78
CA GLY A 2 -18.35 -19.11 12.93
C GLY A 2 -18.42 -19.86 11.59
N ASP A 3 -19.64 -20.09 11.09
CA ASP A 3 -19.86 -20.62 9.76
C ASP A 3 -19.17 -19.72 8.74
N ARG A 4 -18.15 -20.25 8.06
CA ARG A 4 -17.52 -19.56 6.93
C ARG A 4 -18.54 -19.44 5.81
N LEU A 5 -18.73 -18.23 5.27
CA LEU A 5 -19.55 -18.02 4.08
C LEU A 5 -19.13 -19.02 2.99
N SER A 6 -20.08 -19.75 2.42
CA SER A 6 -19.77 -20.56 1.24
C SER A 6 -19.45 -19.64 0.06
N LEU A 7 -18.65 -20.10 -0.92
CA LEU A 7 -18.31 -19.31 -2.12
C LEU A 7 -19.55 -18.79 -2.86
N GLY A 8 -20.67 -19.55 -2.89
CA GLY A 8 -21.94 -19.10 -3.46
C GLY A 8 -22.54 -17.93 -2.69
N MET A 9 -22.57 -17.99 -1.35
CA MET A 9 -23.07 -16.90 -0.51
C MET A 9 -22.18 -15.64 -0.61
N ALA A 10 -20.88 -15.83 -0.83
CA ALA A 10 -19.96 -14.69 -1.04
C ALA A 10 -20.26 -13.96 -2.36
N ALA A 11 -20.63 -14.65 -3.43
CA ALA A 11 -21.00 -14.03 -4.71
C ALA A 11 -22.25 -13.14 -4.58
N ASP A 12 -23.26 -13.57 -3.81
CA ASP A 12 -24.49 -12.82 -3.57
C ASP A 12 -24.26 -11.52 -2.77
N ALA A 13 -23.11 -11.41 -2.10
CA ALA A 13 -22.73 -10.19 -1.41
C ALA A 13 -22.36 -9.02 -2.35
N PHE A 14 -22.17 -9.27 -3.66
CA PHE A 14 -21.75 -8.26 -4.62
C PHE A 14 -22.90 -7.79 -5.53
N PRO A 15 -23.55 -6.65 -5.25
CA PRO A 15 -24.74 -6.19 -6.00
C PRO A 15 -24.52 -6.06 -7.50
N VAL A 16 -23.32 -5.68 -7.91
CA VAL A 16 -22.98 -5.49 -9.32
C VAL A 16 -23.06 -6.77 -10.13
N LEU A 17 -22.82 -7.93 -9.51
CA LEU A 17 -22.85 -9.23 -10.19
C LEU A 17 -24.27 -9.71 -10.50
N GLY A 18 -25.30 -9.14 -9.87
CA GLY A 18 -26.70 -9.43 -10.15
C GLY A 18 -27.24 -8.80 -11.45
N GLN A 19 -26.41 -8.10 -12.23
CA GLN A 19 -26.83 -7.43 -13.46
C GLN A 19 -26.84 -8.36 -14.67
N CYS A 20 -27.69 -8.02 -15.66
CA CYS A 20 -27.62 -8.56 -17.02
C CYS A 20 -27.06 -7.50 -17.96
N ILE A 21 -26.09 -7.88 -18.79
CA ILE A 21 -25.48 -7.03 -19.81
C ILE A 21 -25.85 -7.64 -21.17
N HIS A 22 -26.49 -6.84 -22.04
CA HIS A 22 -26.97 -7.31 -23.35
C HIS A 22 -27.90 -8.56 -23.25
N GLY A 23 -28.69 -8.68 -22.16
CA GLY A 23 -29.62 -9.78 -21.93
C GLY A 23 -29.01 -11.08 -21.39
N VAL A 24 -27.71 -11.09 -21.06
CA VAL A 24 -27.02 -12.22 -20.41
C VAL A 24 -26.53 -11.85 -19.02
N PRO A 25 -26.52 -12.79 -18.05
CA PRO A 25 -25.96 -12.54 -16.71
C PRO A 25 -24.50 -12.08 -16.80
N LEU A 26 -24.15 -11.09 -15.97
CA LEU A 26 -22.79 -10.54 -15.92
C LEU A 26 -21.79 -11.60 -15.42
N ALA A 27 -20.75 -11.88 -16.23
CA ALA A 27 -19.55 -12.58 -15.83
C ALA A 27 -18.39 -11.56 -15.75
N TYR A 28 -18.08 -11.10 -14.53
CA TYR A 28 -16.98 -10.11 -14.34
C TYR A 28 -15.66 -10.85 -14.07
N LEU A 29 -14.74 -10.80 -15.03
CA LEU A 29 -13.45 -11.51 -15.00
C LEU A 29 -12.22 -10.60 -14.90
N ASP A 30 -12.42 -9.30 -14.67
CA ASP A 30 -11.35 -8.29 -14.65
C ASP A 30 -10.96 -7.84 -13.21
N ASN A 31 -10.95 -8.80 -12.27
CA ASN A 31 -10.63 -8.50 -10.86
C ASN A 31 -9.17 -8.06 -10.64
N ALA A 32 -8.24 -8.40 -11.55
CA ALA A 32 -6.87 -7.93 -11.49
C ALA A 32 -6.75 -6.41 -11.74
N ALA A 33 -7.67 -5.82 -12.50
CA ALA A 33 -7.75 -4.38 -12.70
C ALA A 33 -8.41 -3.69 -11.49
N THR A 34 -9.60 -4.18 -11.08
CA THR A 34 -10.31 -3.72 -9.87
C THR A 34 -11.30 -4.80 -9.42
N THR A 35 -11.43 -5.01 -8.11
CA THR A 35 -12.42 -5.94 -7.55
C THR A 35 -13.76 -5.24 -7.34
N GLN A 36 -14.83 -6.04 -7.26
CA GLN A 36 -16.16 -5.53 -6.92
C GLN A 36 -16.29 -5.31 -5.41
N VAL A 37 -17.18 -4.38 -5.02
CA VAL A 37 -17.38 -3.97 -3.63
C VAL A 37 -18.60 -4.70 -3.04
N PRO A 38 -18.47 -5.44 -1.92
CA PRO A 38 -19.58 -6.15 -1.32
C PRO A 38 -20.49 -5.20 -0.51
N LEU A 39 -21.74 -5.64 -0.31
CA LEU A 39 -22.78 -4.91 0.44
C LEU A 39 -22.29 -4.44 1.83
N GLN A 40 -21.53 -5.27 2.53
CA GLN A 40 -20.97 -4.96 3.84
C GLN A 40 -20.06 -3.71 3.81
N VAL A 41 -19.25 -3.57 2.78
CA VAL A 41 -18.37 -2.42 2.58
C VAL A 41 -19.17 -1.18 2.21
N LEU A 42 -20.13 -1.32 1.28
CA LEU A 42 -21.04 -0.23 0.90
C LEU A 42 -21.83 0.28 2.11
N ALA A 43 -22.35 -0.62 2.96
CA ALA A 43 -23.09 -0.27 4.17
C ALA A 43 -22.21 0.45 5.20
N ALA A 44 -20.94 0.03 5.38
CA ALA A 44 -20.02 0.69 6.29
C ALA A 44 -19.71 2.14 5.85
N MET A 45 -19.42 2.33 4.57
CA MET A 45 -19.18 3.66 4.00
C MET A 45 -20.43 4.55 4.11
N ARG A 46 -21.60 4.04 3.72
CA ARG A 46 -22.86 4.77 3.80
C ARG A 46 -23.15 5.21 5.24
N ARG A 47 -23.01 4.29 6.21
CA ARG A 47 -23.22 4.62 7.62
C ARG A 47 -22.30 5.75 8.10
N PHE A 48 -21.02 5.71 7.72
CA PHE A 48 -20.10 6.79 8.07
C PHE A 48 -20.54 8.12 7.49
N GLU A 49 -20.89 8.18 6.20
CA GLU A 49 -21.32 9.40 5.52
C GLU A 49 -22.64 9.95 6.08
N GLU A 50 -23.58 9.09 6.50
CA GLU A 50 -24.90 9.50 7.03
C GLU A 50 -24.84 9.96 8.49
N HIS A 51 -23.89 9.45 9.31
CA HIS A 51 -23.96 9.62 10.77
C HIS A 51 -22.71 10.23 11.42
N ASP A 52 -21.53 10.06 10.82
CA ASP A 52 -20.26 10.37 11.48
C ASP A 52 -19.35 11.32 10.68
N ARG A 53 -19.80 11.76 9.50
CA ARG A 53 -18.99 12.61 8.63
C ARG A 53 -18.62 13.93 9.28
N ALA A 54 -17.32 14.13 9.53
CA ALA A 54 -16.72 15.36 10.00
C ALA A 54 -15.22 15.38 9.64
N ASN A 55 -14.58 16.55 9.74
CA ASN A 55 -13.13 16.63 9.71
C ASN A 55 -12.54 15.98 10.97
N ILE A 56 -11.36 15.40 10.85
CA ILE A 56 -10.72 14.61 11.92
C ILE A 56 -9.64 15.42 12.66
N HIS A 57 -9.18 14.91 13.80
CA HIS A 57 -8.08 15.33 14.67
C HIS A 57 -8.28 16.69 15.35
N ARG A 58 -8.59 17.78 14.64
CA ARG A 58 -8.59 19.14 15.19
C ARG A 58 -9.92 19.61 15.78
N GLY A 59 -11.01 18.93 15.45
CA GLY A 59 -12.33 19.32 15.93
C GLY A 59 -12.59 18.87 17.37
N VAL A 60 -13.12 19.76 18.20
CA VAL A 60 -13.46 19.47 19.60
C VAL A 60 -14.89 18.95 19.80
N HIS A 61 -15.71 18.94 18.75
CA HIS A 61 -17.10 18.50 18.79
C HIS A 61 -17.24 16.97 18.57
N THR A 62 -18.35 16.42 19.05
CA THR A 62 -18.61 14.96 19.05
C THR A 62 -18.44 14.28 17.69
N LEU A 63 -18.92 14.89 16.58
CA LEU A 63 -18.78 14.28 15.25
C LEU A 63 -17.31 14.17 14.83
N SER A 64 -16.47 15.19 15.10
CA SER A 64 -15.04 15.13 14.81
C SER A 64 -14.35 14.03 15.62
N GLN A 65 -14.71 13.86 16.90
CA GLN A 65 -14.16 12.78 17.73
C GLN A 65 -14.57 11.41 17.21
N ARG A 66 -15.82 11.21 16.77
CA ARG A 66 -16.33 9.97 16.17
C ARG A 66 -15.65 9.67 14.84
N ALA A 67 -15.50 10.67 13.97
CA ALA A 67 -14.79 10.52 12.70
C ALA A 67 -13.31 10.18 12.91
N THR A 68 -12.63 10.84 13.85
CA THR A 68 -11.24 10.53 14.23
C THR A 68 -11.13 9.10 14.73
N HIS A 69 -12.03 8.68 15.63
CA HIS A 69 -12.04 7.31 16.14
C HIS A 69 -12.23 6.28 15.01
N ALA A 70 -13.19 6.52 14.09
CA ALA A 70 -13.42 5.63 12.96
C ALA A 70 -12.19 5.52 12.05
N PHE A 71 -11.49 6.63 11.79
CA PHE A 71 -10.28 6.67 10.98
C PHE A 71 -9.13 5.89 11.62
N GLU A 72 -8.87 6.10 12.91
CA GLU A 72 -7.80 5.40 13.63
C GLU A 72 -8.12 3.92 13.85
N GLN A 73 -9.40 3.55 14.03
CA GLN A 73 -9.84 2.15 14.04
C GLN A 73 -9.62 1.47 12.67
N ALA A 74 -9.86 2.19 11.57
CA ALA A 74 -9.56 1.69 10.23
C ALA A 74 -8.05 1.44 10.06
N ARG A 75 -7.20 2.38 10.51
CA ARG A 75 -5.74 2.23 10.50
C ARG A 75 -5.30 1.00 11.29
N ALA A 76 -5.79 0.84 12.52
CA ALA A 76 -5.47 -0.31 13.37
C ALA A 76 -5.93 -1.64 12.75
N THR A 77 -7.10 -1.66 12.11
CA THR A 77 -7.62 -2.85 11.42
C THR A 77 -6.74 -3.24 10.24
N LEU A 78 -6.35 -2.29 9.41
CA LEU A 78 -5.49 -2.55 8.26
C LEU A 78 -4.07 -2.96 8.67
N LYS A 79 -3.52 -2.40 9.75
CA LYS A 79 -2.24 -2.87 10.32
C LYS A 79 -2.32 -4.35 10.73
N ARG A 80 -3.38 -4.75 11.43
CA ARG A 80 -3.61 -6.16 11.79
C ARG A 80 -3.79 -7.05 10.57
N PHE A 81 -4.58 -6.57 9.59
CA PHE A 81 -4.86 -7.30 8.35
C PHE A 81 -3.58 -7.70 7.60
N VAL A 82 -2.57 -6.86 7.58
CA VAL A 82 -1.28 -7.15 6.93
C VAL A 82 -0.24 -7.75 7.89
N GLY A 83 -0.62 -8.14 9.10
CA GLY A 83 0.31 -8.70 10.08
C GLY A 83 1.43 -7.74 10.50
N ALA A 84 1.16 -6.44 10.55
CA ALA A 84 2.10 -5.45 11.04
C ALA A 84 2.16 -5.45 12.57
N ASP A 85 3.37 -5.31 13.13
CA ASP A 85 3.61 -5.21 14.57
C ASP A 85 3.89 -3.76 15.02
N THR A 86 4.36 -3.59 16.27
CA THR A 86 4.65 -2.28 16.88
C THR A 86 5.80 -1.53 16.19
N ARG A 87 6.65 -2.20 15.41
CA ARG A 87 7.73 -1.58 14.63
C ARG A 87 7.24 -0.89 13.37
N HIS A 88 5.99 -1.14 12.97
CA HIS A 88 5.42 -0.66 11.71
C HIS A 88 4.40 0.46 11.95
N GLU A 89 4.30 1.34 10.96
CA GLU A 89 3.25 2.35 10.88
C GLU A 89 2.54 2.28 9.53
N LEU A 90 1.26 2.69 9.52
CA LEU A 90 0.45 2.76 8.31
C LEU A 90 0.17 4.22 7.98
N VAL A 91 0.45 4.59 6.73
CA VAL A 91 0.16 5.89 6.12
C VAL A 91 -0.92 5.67 5.07
N PHE A 92 -2.04 6.38 5.16
CA PHE A 92 -3.07 6.36 4.14
C PHE A 92 -2.62 7.15 2.91
N THR A 93 -2.93 6.60 1.75
CA THR A 93 -2.63 7.19 0.43
C THR A 93 -3.87 7.07 -0.46
N SER A 94 -3.88 7.66 -1.64
CA SER A 94 -4.96 7.48 -2.62
C SER A 94 -4.90 6.10 -3.33
N GLY A 95 -3.86 5.32 -3.09
CA GLY A 95 -3.66 3.99 -3.68
C GLY A 95 -2.18 3.61 -3.72
N THR A 96 -1.89 2.39 -4.20
CA THR A 96 -0.53 1.86 -4.34
C THR A 96 0.38 2.80 -5.13
N THR A 97 -0.13 3.41 -6.19
CA THR A 97 0.65 4.33 -7.03
C THR A 97 1.18 5.51 -6.21
N GLU A 98 0.34 6.14 -5.38
CA GLU A 98 0.80 7.24 -4.53
C GLU A 98 1.75 6.74 -3.44
N ALA A 99 1.48 5.59 -2.83
CA ALA A 99 2.34 4.99 -1.81
C ALA A 99 3.77 4.77 -2.34
N LEU A 100 3.92 4.20 -3.54
CA LEU A 100 5.21 3.96 -4.18
C LEU A 100 5.89 5.27 -4.62
N ASN A 101 5.11 6.26 -5.09
CA ASN A 101 5.63 7.59 -5.37
C ASN A 101 6.14 8.29 -4.10
N LEU A 102 5.42 8.16 -2.97
CA LEU A 102 5.86 8.70 -1.68
C LEU A 102 7.21 8.13 -1.26
N VAL A 103 7.40 6.81 -1.37
CA VAL A 103 8.68 6.17 -1.04
C VAL A 103 9.79 6.65 -1.99
N ALA A 104 9.58 6.57 -3.30
CA ALA A 104 10.58 6.95 -4.29
C ALA A 104 10.94 8.45 -4.23
N HIS A 105 9.94 9.32 -3.99
CA HIS A 105 10.15 10.74 -3.74
C HIS A 105 10.92 10.94 -2.44
N GLY A 106 10.40 10.38 -1.36
CA GLY A 106 10.91 10.61 -0.01
C GLY A 106 12.36 10.16 0.19
N LEU A 107 12.81 9.14 -0.55
CA LEU A 107 14.20 8.68 -0.51
C LEU A 107 15.13 9.47 -1.43
N SER A 108 14.61 10.15 -2.45
CA SER A 108 15.43 10.85 -3.47
C SER A 108 15.35 12.38 -3.43
N ALA A 109 14.36 12.95 -2.73
CA ALA A 109 14.25 14.39 -2.54
C ALA A 109 15.14 14.86 -1.38
N PRO A 110 15.76 16.05 -1.50
CA PRO A 110 16.41 16.69 -0.36
C PRO A 110 15.36 17.16 0.65
N GLY A 111 15.69 17.07 1.92
CA GLY A 111 14.92 17.60 3.04
C GLY A 111 15.88 18.33 4.00
N ASP A 112 15.54 18.36 5.29
CA ASP A 112 16.42 18.90 6.35
C ASP A 112 17.74 18.10 6.48
N ALA A 113 17.71 16.83 6.06
CA ALA A 113 18.89 15.97 5.93
C ALA A 113 19.16 15.65 4.45
N PRO A 114 20.39 15.23 4.09
CA PRO A 114 20.70 14.76 2.75
C PRO A 114 19.77 13.61 2.33
N ALA A 115 19.38 13.60 1.04
CA ALA A 115 18.59 12.51 0.48
C ALA A 115 19.26 11.14 0.72
N VAL A 116 18.47 10.12 0.94
CA VAL A 116 18.94 8.72 1.12
C VAL A 116 19.63 8.22 -0.14
N LEU A 117 19.05 8.53 -1.30
CA LEU A 117 19.61 8.23 -2.62
C LEU A 117 20.48 9.37 -3.10
N GLN A 118 21.73 9.06 -3.44
CA GLN A 118 22.72 10.00 -3.89
C GLN A 118 23.34 9.55 -5.22
N ARG A 119 24.14 10.45 -5.82
CA ARG A 119 24.89 10.15 -7.04
C ARG A 119 25.81 8.94 -6.83
N GLY A 120 25.71 7.98 -7.73
CA GLY A 120 26.50 6.76 -7.71
C GLY A 120 25.87 5.59 -6.93
N ASP A 121 24.79 5.83 -6.20
CA ASP A 121 23.99 4.75 -5.61
C ASP A 121 23.26 3.96 -6.70
N GLU A 122 22.72 2.79 -6.32
CA GLU A 122 22.01 1.90 -7.22
C GLU A 122 20.62 1.59 -6.65
N ILE A 123 19.64 1.59 -7.55
CA ILE A 123 18.26 1.14 -7.31
C ILE A 123 18.06 -0.13 -8.15
N VAL A 124 17.72 -1.24 -7.52
CA VAL A 124 17.36 -2.48 -8.22
C VAL A 124 15.84 -2.62 -8.21
N VAL A 125 15.24 -2.85 -9.38
CA VAL A 125 13.80 -3.04 -9.56
C VAL A 125 13.56 -4.35 -10.31
N SER A 126 12.54 -5.11 -9.93
CA SER A 126 12.22 -6.32 -10.66
C SER A 126 11.67 -6.02 -12.06
N GLY A 127 11.86 -6.93 -13.00
CA GLY A 127 11.36 -6.81 -14.38
C GLY A 127 9.89 -7.21 -14.54
N LEU A 128 9.20 -7.54 -13.44
CA LEU A 128 7.79 -7.95 -13.42
C LEU A 128 6.85 -6.82 -12.95
N GLU A 129 7.38 -5.61 -12.78
CA GLU A 129 6.67 -4.52 -12.11
C GLU A 129 5.54 -3.91 -12.96
N HIS A 130 4.47 -3.57 -12.27
CA HIS A 130 3.54 -2.57 -12.78
C HIS A 130 4.23 -1.21 -12.92
N HIS A 131 3.77 -0.38 -13.84
CA HIS A 131 4.32 0.98 -14.07
C HIS A 131 4.40 1.81 -12.78
N ALA A 132 3.48 1.61 -11.84
CA ALA A 132 3.48 2.30 -10.54
C ALA A 132 4.71 2.00 -9.68
N ASN A 133 5.37 0.85 -9.89
CA ASN A 133 6.60 0.46 -9.18
C ASN A 133 7.85 0.47 -10.08
N LEU A 134 7.77 1.06 -11.26
CA LEU A 134 8.91 1.27 -12.15
C LEU A 134 9.17 2.76 -12.40
N ILE A 135 8.14 3.49 -12.83
CA ILE A 135 8.29 4.90 -13.25
C ILE A 135 8.77 5.82 -12.10
N PRO A 136 8.27 5.69 -10.86
CA PRO A 136 8.79 6.48 -9.74
C PRO A 136 10.28 6.27 -9.49
N TRP A 137 10.79 5.04 -9.65
CA TRP A 137 12.20 4.72 -9.48
C TRP A 137 13.07 5.29 -10.61
N GLN A 138 12.56 5.31 -11.85
CA GLN A 138 13.22 6.02 -12.96
C GLN A 138 13.33 7.52 -12.66
N ALA A 139 12.29 8.13 -12.09
CA ALA A 139 12.30 9.53 -11.69
C ALA A 139 13.26 9.78 -10.50
N ALA A 140 13.26 8.91 -9.50
CA ALA A 140 14.16 8.96 -8.36
C ALA A 140 15.64 8.85 -8.79
N ALA A 141 15.94 7.90 -9.69
CA ALA A 141 17.30 7.74 -10.24
C ALA A 141 17.77 9.01 -10.95
N ARG A 142 16.93 9.61 -11.81
CA ARG A 142 17.27 10.88 -12.48
C ARG A 142 17.49 12.03 -11.50
N ARG A 143 16.67 12.14 -10.44
CA ARG A 143 16.73 13.20 -9.44
C ARG A 143 18.00 13.11 -8.60
N SER A 144 18.34 11.90 -8.15
CA SER A 144 19.47 11.67 -7.24
C SER A 144 20.81 11.46 -7.96
N GLY A 145 20.80 11.15 -9.27
CA GLY A 145 21.98 10.68 -10.02
C GLY A 145 22.38 9.24 -9.70
N ALA A 146 21.45 8.46 -9.12
CA ALA A 146 21.61 7.03 -8.92
C ALA A 146 21.38 6.26 -10.23
N SER A 147 21.87 5.01 -10.28
CA SER A 147 21.69 4.12 -11.42
C SER A 147 20.52 3.18 -11.18
N LEU A 148 19.61 3.04 -12.16
CA LEU A 148 18.54 2.06 -12.12
C LEU A 148 19.01 0.76 -12.78
N ARG A 149 18.83 -0.36 -12.08
CA ARG A 149 19.17 -1.71 -12.54
C ARG A 149 17.92 -2.59 -12.50
N ILE A 150 17.76 -3.46 -13.47
CA ILE A 150 16.57 -4.32 -13.58
C ILE A 150 16.97 -5.78 -13.33
N LEU A 151 16.34 -6.40 -12.32
CA LEU A 151 16.37 -7.86 -12.14
C LEU A 151 15.44 -8.49 -13.18
N ARG A 152 16.02 -9.01 -14.26
CA ARG A 152 15.26 -9.54 -15.38
C ARG A 152 14.72 -10.93 -15.09
N PRO A 153 13.45 -11.22 -15.46
CA PRO A 153 12.96 -12.60 -15.42
C PRO A 153 13.62 -13.46 -16.51
N ASP A 154 13.60 -14.76 -16.28
CA ASP A 154 14.00 -15.75 -17.29
C ASP A 154 12.98 -15.86 -18.45
N ALA A 155 13.22 -16.76 -19.41
CA ALA A 155 12.33 -16.98 -20.53
C ALA A 155 10.94 -17.53 -20.15
N GLN A 156 10.79 -18.04 -18.92
CA GLN A 156 9.55 -18.50 -18.33
C GLN A 156 8.87 -17.44 -17.45
N GLY A 157 9.44 -16.23 -17.37
CA GLY A 157 8.92 -15.12 -16.56
C GLY A 157 9.28 -15.18 -15.08
N ARG A 158 10.21 -16.01 -14.64
CA ARG A 158 10.57 -16.23 -13.23
C ARG A 158 11.80 -15.43 -12.81
N LEU A 159 11.79 -14.95 -11.56
CA LEU A 159 12.93 -14.29 -10.94
C LEU A 159 13.73 -15.28 -10.09
N HIS A 160 15.05 -15.19 -10.13
CA HIS A 160 15.94 -16.08 -9.42
C HIS A 160 16.84 -15.34 -8.43
N ALA A 161 17.05 -15.93 -7.25
CA ALA A 161 17.86 -15.37 -6.19
C ALA A 161 19.34 -15.20 -6.58
N HIS A 162 19.88 -16.09 -7.43
CA HIS A 162 21.28 -15.97 -7.87
C HIS A 162 21.49 -14.75 -8.77
N ASP A 163 20.50 -14.40 -9.62
CA ASP A 163 20.57 -13.21 -10.48
C ASP A 163 20.53 -11.93 -9.64
N LEU A 164 19.68 -11.89 -8.59
CA LEU A 164 19.68 -10.78 -7.66
C LEU A 164 21.02 -10.63 -6.96
N LYS A 165 21.63 -11.74 -6.48
CA LYS A 165 22.96 -11.70 -5.84
C LYS A 165 24.03 -11.09 -6.73
N THR A 166 23.99 -11.31 -8.04
CA THR A 166 24.95 -10.71 -8.99
C THR A 166 24.70 -9.22 -9.25
N LEU A 167 23.46 -8.77 -9.02
CA LEU A 167 23.08 -7.36 -9.18
C LEU A 167 23.37 -6.54 -7.93
N LEU A 168 23.29 -7.13 -6.74
CA LEU A 168 23.51 -6.40 -5.48
C LEU A 168 24.99 -6.03 -5.33
N THR A 169 25.22 -4.76 -4.99
CA THR A 169 26.55 -4.20 -4.69
C THR A 169 26.50 -3.40 -3.39
N PRO A 170 27.64 -3.01 -2.79
CA PRO A 170 27.64 -2.12 -1.62
C PRO A 170 27.00 -0.73 -1.88
N ARG A 171 26.71 -0.39 -3.14
CA ARG A 171 26.02 0.84 -3.54
C ARG A 171 24.53 0.66 -3.71
N THR A 172 24.00 -0.56 -3.67
CA THR A 172 22.58 -0.82 -3.77
C THR A 172 21.87 -0.28 -2.52
N ARG A 173 20.99 0.72 -2.70
CA ARG A 173 20.25 1.37 -1.61
C ARG A 173 18.81 0.94 -1.54
N VAL A 174 18.23 0.55 -2.66
CA VAL A 174 16.81 0.16 -2.75
C VAL A 174 16.68 -1.09 -3.62
N PHE A 175 15.84 -2.01 -3.16
CA PHE A 175 15.30 -3.10 -3.96
C PHE A 175 13.78 -3.03 -3.93
N ALA A 176 13.15 -2.84 -5.11
CA ALA A 176 11.70 -2.77 -5.25
C ALA A 176 11.18 -3.92 -6.12
N MET A 177 10.12 -4.58 -5.65
CA MET A 177 9.52 -5.70 -6.38
C MET A 177 8.03 -5.84 -6.10
N THR A 178 7.32 -6.52 -7.01
CA THR A 178 5.93 -6.94 -6.81
C THR A 178 5.84 -8.31 -6.16
N ALA A 179 4.82 -8.52 -5.33
CA ALA A 179 4.50 -9.84 -4.76
C ALA A 179 3.76 -10.74 -5.76
N CYS A 180 3.09 -10.13 -6.77
CA CYS A 180 2.43 -10.84 -7.86
C CYS A 180 2.31 -9.91 -9.07
N ALA A 181 2.77 -10.37 -10.22
CA ALA A 181 2.71 -9.60 -11.46
C ALA A 181 1.27 -9.50 -11.97
N ASN A 182 0.78 -8.27 -12.17
CA ASN A 182 -0.59 -8.03 -12.62
C ASN A 182 -0.89 -8.55 -14.03
N ALA A 183 0.13 -8.64 -14.89
CA ALA A 183 -0.03 -9.04 -16.29
C ALA A 183 -0.02 -10.56 -16.49
N THR A 184 0.72 -11.30 -15.66
CA THR A 184 0.96 -12.74 -15.83
C THR A 184 0.42 -13.59 -14.69
N GLY A 185 0.15 -13.00 -13.52
CA GLY A 185 -0.16 -13.71 -12.28
C GLY A 185 1.04 -14.39 -11.63
N GLU A 186 2.25 -14.22 -12.18
CA GLU A 186 3.46 -14.80 -11.61
C GLU A 186 3.70 -14.29 -10.19
N ARG A 187 3.92 -15.21 -9.25
CA ARG A 187 4.26 -14.94 -7.85
C ARG A 187 5.74 -15.27 -7.63
N PRO A 188 6.63 -14.28 -7.73
CA PRO A 188 8.05 -14.50 -7.50
C PRO A 188 8.32 -14.86 -6.03
N PRO A 189 9.46 -15.50 -5.69
CA PRO A 189 9.84 -15.84 -4.33
C PRO A 189 10.25 -14.57 -3.55
N PHE A 190 9.29 -13.63 -3.37
CA PHE A 190 9.56 -12.27 -2.86
C PHE A 190 10.16 -12.31 -1.44
N GLU A 191 9.77 -13.26 -0.58
CA GLU A 191 10.32 -13.38 0.77
C GLU A 191 11.85 -13.58 0.74
N ALA A 192 12.31 -14.50 -0.10
CA ALA A 192 13.74 -14.80 -0.24
C ALA A 192 14.50 -13.64 -0.91
N LEU A 193 13.89 -12.99 -1.91
CA LEU A 193 14.51 -11.87 -2.63
C LEU A 193 14.62 -10.62 -1.74
N LEU A 194 13.59 -10.32 -0.94
CA LEU A 194 13.64 -9.22 0.04
C LEU A 194 14.69 -9.47 1.12
N ALA A 195 14.78 -10.72 1.63
CA ALA A 195 15.79 -11.09 2.62
C ALA A 195 17.22 -10.88 2.08
N LEU A 196 17.51 -11.33 0.87
CA LEU A 196 18.82 -11.13 0.21
C LEU A 196 19.16 -9.64 0.05
N ALA A 197 18.20 -8.82 -0.36
CA ALA A 197 18.40 -7.39 -0.53
C ALA A 197 18.65 -6.70 0.81
N ALA A 198 17.89 -7.06 1.85
CA ALA A 198 18.06 -6.54 3.20
C ALA A 198 19.42 -6.93 3.81
N GLU A 199 19.88 -8.16 3.61
CA GLU A 199 21.21 -8.63 4.01
C GLU A 199 22.34 -7.83 3.34
N ALA A 200 22.12 -7.37 2.11
CA ALA A 200 23.04 -6.48 1.40
C ALA A 200 22.94 -5.01 1.84
N GLY A 201 22.05 -4.67 2.79
CA GLY A 201 21.85 -3.33 3.33
C GLY A 201 20.94 -2.43 2.50
N ALA A 202 20.23 -2.96 1.51
CA ALA A 202 19.26 -2.20 0.74
C ALA A 202 17.92 -2.07 1.48
N LEU A 203 17.26 -0.92 1.34
CA LEU A 203 15.85 -0.75 1.71
C LEU A 203 14.97 -1.55 0.75
N THR A 204 14.00 -2.24 1.29
CA THR A 204 13.14 -3.17 0.55
C THR A 204 11.72 -2.62 0.41
N VAL A 205 11.19 -2.69 -0.82
CA VAL A 205 9.87 -2.17 -1.20
C VAL A 205 9.06 -3.28 -1.88
N LEU A 206 7.88 -3.57 -1.34
CA LEU A 206 6.98 -4.60 -1.86
C LEU A 206 5.69 -3.95 -2.38
N ASP A 207 5.42 -4.09 -3.67
CA ASP A 207 4.09 -3.84 -4.25
C ASP A 207 3.21 -5.07 -3.98
N ALA A 208 2.30 -4.93 -3.02
CA ALA A 208 1.35 -5.97 -2.62
C ALA A 208 -0.06 -5.78 -3.22
N ALA A 209 -0.20 -4.92 -4.25
CA ALA A 209 -1.51 -4.58 -4.81
C ALA A 209 -2.31 -5.80 -5.27
N GLN A 210 -1.66 -6.79 -5.88
CA GLN A 210 -2.34 -7.98 -6.41
C GLN A 210 -2.55 -9.07 -5.36
N VAL A 211 -1.86 -9.05 -4.22
CA VAL A 211 -1.97 -10.10 -3.19
C VAL A 211 -2.81 -9.67 -1.99
N ALA A 212 -3.15 -8.39 -1.87
CA ALA A 212 -3.85 -7.87 -0.70
C ALA A 212 -5.22 -8.52 -0.45
N SER A 213 -5.91 -8.99 -1.50
CA SER A 213 -7.24 -9.62 -1.37
C SER A 213 -7.20 -11.09 -0.96
N HIS A 214 -6.10 -11.81 -1.18
CA HIS A 214 -6.09 -13.28 -1.04
C HIS A 214 -4.84 -13.86 -0.41
N ALA A 215 -3.66 -13.30 -0.68
CA ALA A 215 -2.37 -13.87 -0.23
C ALA A 215 -1.46 -12.82 0.42
N VAL A 216 -2.06 -11.83 1.14
CA VAL A 216 -1.24 -10.81 1.82
C VAL A 216 -0.31 -11.46 2.83
N PRO A 217 1.01 -11.20 2.75
CA PRO A 217 1.97 -11.79 3.66
C PRO A 217 1.91 -11.15 5.05
N GLU A 218 2.36 -11.87 6.06
CA GLU A 218 2.58 -11.36 7.42
C GLU A 218 3.80 -10.42 7.44
N LEU A 219 3.56 -9.12 7.40
CA LEU A 219 4.61 -8.10 7.24
C LEU A 219 5.70 -8.18 8.33
N ALA A 220 5.31 -8.48 9.56
CA ALA A 220 6.25 -8.58 10.69
C ALA A 220 7.30 -9.69 10.51
N SER A 221 7.02 -10.71 9.68
CA SER A 221 7.94 -11.81 9.37
C SER A 221 8.82 -11.55 8.16
N LEU A 222 8.55 -10.48 7.39
CA LEU A 222 9.30 -10.14 6.18
C LEU A 222 10.47 -9.20 6.46
N ALA A 223 11.52 -9.36 5.67
CA ALA A 223 12.57 -8.36 5.54
C ALA A 223 12.12 -7.24 4.59
N CYS A 224 10.99 -6.58 4.96
CA CYS A 224 10.32 -5.56 4.15
C CYS A 224 10.28 -4.24 4.91
N ASP A 225 10.82 -3.18 4.31
CA ASP A 225 10.77 -1.84 4.90
C ASP A 225 9.50 -1.08 4.52
N PHE A 226 8.97 -1.32 3.31
CA PHE A 226 7.79 -0.64 2.79
C PHE A 226 6.92 -1.60 2.00
N MET A 227 5.64 -1.71 2.35
CA MET A 227 4.64 -2.47 1.61
C MET A 227 3.49 -1.55 1.22
N ALA A 228 3.08 -1.60 -0.05
CA ALA A 228 2.03 -0.75 -0.61
C ALA A 228 0.88 -1.58 -1.18
N PHE A 229 -0.37 -1.14 -0.96
CA PHE A 229 -1.57 -1.78 -1.52
C PHE A 229 -2.72 -0.79 -1.66
N SER A 230 -3.75 -1.18 -2.44
CA SER A 230 -4.91 -0.34 -2.78
C SER A 230 -6.22 -0.97 -2.35
N GLY A 231 -7.16 -0.15 -1.89
CA GLY A 231 -8.51 -0.58 -1.51
C GLY A 231 -9.26 -1.26 -2.66
N HIS A 232 -9.24 -0.67 -3.85
CA HIS A 232 -10.00 -1.15 -5.01
C HIS A 232 -9.59 -2.53 -5.55
N LYS A 233 -8.47 -3.09 -5.10
CA LYS A 233 -8.02 -4.45 -5.45
C LYS A 233 -8.25 -5.48 -4.34
N MET A 234 -8.81 -5.03 -3.21
CA MET A 234 -9.15 -5.87 -2.07
C MET A 234 -10.60 -5.69 -1.63
N HIS A 235 -11.52 -5.59 -2.59
CA HIS A 235 -12.97 -5.39 -2.37
C HIS A 235 -13.35 -4.09 -1.65
N GLY A 236 -12.42 -3.15 -1.56
CA GLY A 236 -12.61 -1.83 -0.97
C GLY A 236 -12.87 -0.74 -2.02
N PRO A 237 -13.07 0.50 -1.58
CA PRO A 237 -13.33 1.63 -2.47
C PRO A 237 -12.09 2.05 -3.27
N MET A 238 -12.34 2.74 -4.39
CA MET A 238 -11.33 3.47 -5.16
C MET A 238 -10.88 4.72 -4.39
N GLY A 239 -9.71 5.26 -4.75
CA GLY A 239 -9.20 6.51 -4.19
C GLY A 239 -8.70 6.40 -2.74
N ILE A 240 -8.41 5.19 -2.29
CA ILE A 240 -7.78 4.89 -1.00
C ILE A 240 -6.80 3.73 -1.14
N GLY A 241 -5.70 3.81 -0.42
CA GLY A 241 -4.70 2.76 -0.28
C GLY A 241 -3.84 2.99 0.96
N ALA A 242 -2.84 2.19 1.13
CA ALA A 242 -1.94 2.28 2.27
C ALA A 242 -0.48 2.02 1.89
N LEU A 243 0.40 2.75 2.54
CA LEU A 243 1.80 2.43 2.71
C LEU A 243 2.00 1.95 4.15
N VAL A 244 2.41 0.71 4.33
CA VAL A 244 2.79 0.21 5.66
C VAL A 244 4.30 0.03 5.67
N GLY A 245 4.98 0.63 6.64
CA GLY A 245 6.44 0.55 6.67
C GLY A 245 6.99 0.50 8.09
N ARG A 246 8.23 0.04 8.18
CA ARG A 246 8.99 0.14 9.43
C ARG A 246 9.12 1.60 9.82
N ARG A 247 8.81 1.93 11.06
CA ARG A 247 8.87 3.33 11.57
C ARG A 247 10.20 4.00 11.22
N ALA A 248 11.32 3.33 11.48
CA ALA A 248 12.65 3.85 11.18
C ALA A 248 12.90 4.11 9.68
N ALA A 249 12.24 3.36 8.79
CA ALA A 249 12.33 3.58 7.35
C ALA A 249 11.41 4.73 6.90
N LEU A 250 10.18 4.81 7.45
CA LEU A 250 9.24 5.91 7.18
C LEU A 250 9.76 7.27 7.67
N GLU A 251 10.48 7.31 8.79
CA GLU A 251 11.12 8.53 9.32
C GLU A 251 12.17 9.14 8.38
N ARG A 252 12.73 8.35 7.47
CA ARG A 252 13.68 8.80 6.45
C ARG A 252 13.02 9.46 5.24
N LEU A 253 11.69 9.35 5.10
CA LEU A 253 10.99 9.87 3.94
C LEU A 253 10.75 11.38 4.07
N VAL A 254 11.08 12.12 3.02
CA VAL A 254 10.58 13.47 2.82
C VAL A 254 9.11 13.38 2.37
N PRO A 255 8.19 14.16 2.94
CA PRO A 255 6.79 14.14 2.54
C PRO A 255 6.59 14.45 1.06
N LEU A 256 5.68 13.72 0.40
CA LEU A 256 5.33 13.95 -1.01
C LEU A 256 4.38 15.14 -1.17
N ARG A 257 3.45 15.29 -0.22
CA ARG A 257 2.46 16.38 -0.18
C ARG A 257 2.66 17.20 1.08
N LEU A 258 2.57 18.51 0.96
CA LEU A 258 2.69 19.45 2.06
C LEU A 258 1.35 20.19 2.23
N GLY A 259 0.88 20.32 3.47
CA GLY A 259 -0.41 20.98 3.75
C GLY A 259 -0.79 20.96 5.22
N GLY A 260 -2.07 21.10 5.50
CA GLY A 260 -2.62 21.00 6.85
C GLY A 260 -2.54 19.58 7.41
N ASP A 261 -2.81 19.45 8.69
CA ASP A 261 -2.86 18.23 9.53
C ASP A 261 -1.52 17.52 9.76
N MET A 262 -0.51 17.74 8.91
CA MET A 262 0.81 17.12 8.99
C MET A 262 1.85 17.95 9.77
N VAL A 263 1.49 19.13 10.25
CA VAL A 263 2.40 20.10 10.87
C VAL A 263 2.19 20.20 12.38
N GLU A 264 3.28 20.38 13.12
CA GLU A 264 3.27 20.69 14.56
C GLU A 264 3.31 22.20 14.79
N PHE A 265 4.19 22.89 14.08
CA PHE A 265 4.32 24.34 14.12
C PHE A 265 4.47 24.92 12.71
N VAL A 266 3.92 26.12 12.50
CA VAL A 266 4.01 26.89 11.25
C VAL A 266 4.21 28.36 11.57
N SER A 267 5.22 28.98 10.94
CA SER A 267 5.37 30.43 10.83
C SER A 267 5.25 30.86 9.36
N ASP A 268 5.47 32.15 9.08
CA ASP A 268 5.47 32.66 7.71
C ASP A 268 6.58 32.05 6.84
N PHE A 269 7.64 31.55 7.42
CA PHE A 269 8.86 31.11 6.72
C PHE A 269 9.25 29.66 7.00
N GLU A 270 8.77 29.05 8.07
CA GLU A 270 9.20 27.73 8.54
C GLU A 270 8.01 26.91 9.04
N ALA A 271 8.11 25.59 8.88
CA ALA A 271 7.18 24.63 9.46
C ALA A 271 7.94 23.44 10.04
N THR A 272 7.46 22.91 11.15
CA THR A 272 7.89 21.61 11.67
C THR A 272 6.77 20.59 11.48
N PHE A 273 7.15 19.35 11.24
CA PHE A 273 6.19 18.28 10.95
C PHE A 273 5.80 17.49 12.20
N ALA A 274 4.55 17.07 12.25
CA ALA A 274 4.04 16.15 13.26
C ALA A 274 4.75 14.79 13.19
N ALA A 275 4.56 13.98 14.23
CA ALA A 275 5.04 12.60 14.24
C ALA A 275 4.36 11.74 13.17
N LEU A 276 4.95 10.57 12.85
CA LEU A 276 4.29 9.54 12.03
C LEU A 276 2.99 9.06 12.69
N PRO A 277 1.96 8.76 11.91
CA PRO A 277 1.91 8.79 10.43
C PRO A 277 1.59 10.17 9.85
N SER A 278 1.10 11.15 10.65
CA SER A 278 0.53 12.42 10.21
C SER A 278 1.49 13.23 9.31
N ARG A 279 2.80 13.20 9.60
CA ARG A 279 3.78 13.93 8.75
C ARG A 279 3.80 13.51 7.28
N LEU A 280 3.25 12.34 6.95
CA LEU A 280 3.18 11.82 5.58
C LEU A 280 1.75 11.86 5.00
N GLU A 281 0.77 12.37 5.77
CA GLU A 281 -0.67 12.45 5.42
C GLU A 281 -1.12 13.92 5.31
N GLY A 282 -0.52 14.71 4.41
CA GLY A 282 -0.88 16.12 4.26
C GLY A 282 -2.27 16.34 3.67
N GLY A 283 -3.09 17.18 4.32
CA GLY A 283 -4.45 17.57 3.92
C GLY A 283 -5.54 16.67 4.49
N THR A 284 -6.80 17.06 4.32
CA THR A 284 -7.96 16.29 4.80
C THR A 284 -8.00 14.91 4.16
N PRO A 285 -7.94 13.81 4.94
CA PRO A 285 -7.87 12.47 4.39
C PRO A 285 -9.23 11.94 3.91
N ASN A 286 -9.20 10.88 3.11
CA ASN A 286 -10.39 10.14 2.68
C ASN A 286 -10.88 9.21 3.81
N VAL A 287 -11.57 9.75 4.82
CA VAL A 287 -12.03 9.01 6.00
C VAL A 287 -13.04 7.92 5.63
N GLY A 288 -14.03 8.25 4.79
CA GLY A 288 -15.02 7.26 4.30
C GLY A 288 -14.37 6.12 3.53
N GLY A 289 -13.34 6.44 2.73
CA GLY A 289 -12.54 5.43 2.03
C GLY A 289 -11.75 4.53 2.99
N ALA A 290 -11.15 5.09 4.04
CA ALA A 290 -10.43 4.31 5.06
C ALA A 290 -11.37 3.34 5.81
N VAL A 291 -12.56 3.81 6.19
CA VAL A 291 -13.61 2.98 6.80
C VAL A 291 -14.02 1.84 5.85
N GLY A 292 -14.25 2.17 4.57
CA GLY A 292 -14.59 1.17 3.56
C GLY A 292 -13.47 0.13 3.34
N MET A 293 -12.22 0.57 3.30
CA MET A 293 -11.07 -0.32 3.14
C MET A 293 -10.89 -1.25 4.36
N ALA A 294 -11.12 -0.76 5.58
CA ALA A 294 -11.12 -1.57 6.79
C ALA A 294 -12.28 -2.59 6.81
N ALA A 295 -13.46 -2.19 6.34
CA ALA A 295 -14.60 -3.12 6.20
C ALA A 295 -14.30 -4.21 5.16
N ALA A 296 -13.59 -3.89 4.07
CA ALA A 296 -13.14 -4.85 3.08
C ALA A 296 -12.14 -5.87 3.66
N ALA A 297 -11.20 -5.42 4.49
CA ALA A 297 -10.31 -6.32 5.22
C ALA A 297 -11.09 -7.30 6.12
N GLY A 298 -12.11 -6.80 6.84
CA GLY A 298 -13.02 -7.64 7.64
C GLY A 298 -13.78 -8.67 6.79
N PHE A 299 -14.29 -8.28 5.64
CA PHE A 299 -14.96 -9.19 4.70
C PHE A 299 -14.00 -10.29 4.21
N ILE A 300 -12.79 -9.96 3.83
CA ILE A 300 -11.77 -10.93 3.39
C ILE A 300 -11.45 -11.94 4.51
N ASP A 301 -11.29 -11.47 5.75
CA ASP A 301 -11.00 -12.34 6.89
C ASP A 301 -12.20 -13.24 7.24
N GLU A 302 -13.43 -12.77 7.07
CA GLU A 302 -14.68 -13.54 7.26
C GLU A 302 -14.85 -14.65 6.22
N VAL A 303 -14.68 -14.34 4.93
CA VAL A 303 -14.68 -15.32 3.83
C VAL A 303 -13.51 -16.31 3.98
N GLY A 304 -12.37 -15.80 4.38
CA GLY A 304 -11.13 -16.54 4.52
C GLY A 304 -10.26 -16.46 3.27
N ARG A 305 -9.06 -15.97 3.42
CA ARG A 305 -8.08 -15.70 2.34
C ARG A 305 -7.85 -16.90 1.43
N ARG A 306 -7.75 -18.12 2.00
CA ARG A 306 -7.58 -19.36 1.23
C ARG A 306 -8.78 -19.74 0.36
N ALA A 307 -9.96 -19.22 0.67
CA ALA A 307 -11.15 -19.46 -0.13
C ALA A 307 -11.27 -18.48 -1.31
N ILE A 308 -10.58 -17.34 -1.21
CA ILE A 308 -10.52 -16.32 -2.25
C ILE A 308 -9.39 -16.63 -3.24
N ASP A 309 -8.26 -17.18 -2.77
CA ASP A 309 -7.09 -17.58 -3.57
C ASP A 309 -7.37 -18.87 -4.35
#